data_d85844c186264e2f5d11c663911a9772
#
_entry.id   d85844c186264e2f5d11c663911a9772
#
_cell.length_a   1.000
_cell.length_b   1.000
_cell.length_c   1.000
_cell.angle_alpha   90.00
_cell.angle_beta   90.00
_cell.angle_gamma   90.00
#
_symmetry.space_group_name_H-M   'P 1'
#
loop_
_entity.id
_entity.type
_entity.pdbx_description
1 polymer ?
#
loop_
_entity_poly.entity_id
_entity_poly.type
_entity_poly.pdbx_seq_one_letter_code
_entity_poly.pdbx_strand_id
1 'polypeptide(L)'
;MSQTPTLRDVLEAQKRIAGHVTRTPLHRYISLDKLLGAEAVYVKHENHQRLGAFKMRGGINLISQMSAKERARGVATASSGNHGQSIAYAASVFGMKAVVGVPENANPGKVESMLNLGAEVIHHGAFFDEAKAHLQILAKEEGYRYIDPVNEPQLIAGVGTYTLEILEDLPDVDVIIVPIGGGSGASGACIVAKSINPKIKVIGVQSEQAPAVYLSWKEGEIVEAPMRSHAEGLATGSGYQTTLDILTEQLDDFVLVSDDEMDQAVILHLENTHNLTEHAGAASLAGAVKIKDQLAGKKVVLIMSGGNLSMQQLKELLEKHV
;
A
#
# COMPACT_ATOMS: atom_id res chain seq x y z
N MET A 1 -15.69 -13.16 -13.09
CA MET A 1 -15.29 -12.78 -11.72
C MET A 1 -13.81 -13.12 -11.58
N SER A 2 -12.95 -12.18 -11.19
CA SER A 2 -11.55 -12.49 -10.88
C SER A 2 -11.55 -13.35 -9.62
N GLN A 3 -10.76 -14.44 -9.64
CA GLN A 3 -10.69 -15.35 -8.50
C GLN A 3 -9.96 -14.64 -7.35
N THR A 4 -10.55 -14.62 -6.14
CA THR A 4 -9.90 -14.12 -4.93
C THR A 4 -8.60 -14.88 -4.68
N PRO A 5 -7.46 -14.20 -4.45
CA PRO A 5 -6.20 -14.88 -4.20
C PRO A 5 -6.23 -15.62 -2.85
N THR A 6 -5.47 -16.70 -2.79
CA THR A 6 -5.37 -17.59 -1.62
C THR A 6 -3.97 -17.52 -0.99
N LEU A 7 -3.78 -18.13 0.20
CA LEU A 7 -2.46 -18.31 0.78
C LEU A 7 -1.48 -19.01 -0.18
N ARG A 8 -1.97 -19.98 -0.97
CA ARG A 8 -1.14 -20.65 -1.98
C ARG A 8 -0.59 -19.66 -3.01
N ASP A 9 -1.41 -18.72 -3.47
CA ASP A 9 -0.99 -17.71 -4.43
C ASP A 9 0.08 -16.78 -3.84
N VAL A 10 -0.02 -16.46 -2.54
CA VAL A 10 0.98 -15.67 -1.81
C VAL A 10 2.30 -16.44 -1.65
N LEU A 11 2.25 -17.74 -1.32
CA LEU A 11 3.44 -18.61 -1.26
C LEU A 11 4.15 -18.74 -2.61
N GLU A 12 3.39 -18.85 -3.70
CA GLU A 12 3.96 -18.83 -5.05
C GLU A 12 4.50 -17.45 -5.42
N ALA A 13 3.84 -16.38 -5.00
CA ALA A 13 4.34 -15.01 -5.17
C ALA A 13 5.68 -14.81 -4.45
N GLN A 14 5.85 -15.31 -3.22
CA GLN A 14 7.10 -15.24 -2.47
C GLN A 14 8.28 -15.83 -3.26
N LYS A 15 8.07 -16.97 -3.92
CA LYS A 15 9.10 -17.58 -4.79
C LYS A 15 9.43 -16.73 -6.01
N ARG A 16 8.38 -16.15 -6.67
CA ARG A 16 8.55 -15.34 -7.88
C ARG A 16 9.26 -14.02 -7.63
N ILE A 17 8.99 -13.37 -6.49
CA ILE A 17 9.59 -12.08 -6.16
C ILE A 17 10.98 -12.22 -5.52
N ALA A 18 11.40 -13.42 -5.14
CA ALA A 18 12.71 -13.69 -4.56
C ALA A 18 13.85 -13.12 -5.46
N GLY A 19 14.78 -12.40 -4.85
CA GLY A 19 15.89 -11.74 -5.56
C GLY A 19 15.54 -10.38 -6.18
N HIS A 20 14.26 -10.04 -6.32
CA HIS A 20 13.80 -8.75 -6.86
C HIS A 20 13.39 -7.77 -5.76
N VAL A 21 12.92 -8.27 -4.63
CA VAL A 21 12.50 -7.47 -3.47
C VAL A 21 13.40 -7.73 -2.26
N THR A 22 13.41 -6.79 -1.34
CA THR A 22 14.11 -6.93 -0.06
C THR A 22 13.17 -7.62 0.94
N ARG A 23 13.66 -8.64 1.69
CA ARG A 23 13.00 -9.05 2.92
C ARG A 23 13.22 -7.92 3.93
N THR A 24 12.18 -7.18 4.22
CA THR A 24 12.28 -5.96 5.04
C THR A 24 12.37 -6.31 6.52
N PRO A 25 13.02 -5.46 7.33
CA PRO A 25 13.12 -5.70 8.76
C PRO A 25 11.75 -5.67 9.46
N LEU A 26 11.64 -6.47 10.52
CA LEU A 26 10.61 -6.40 11.54
C LEU A 26 11.30 -6.06 12.87
N HIS A 27 11.23 -4.80 13.29
CA HIS A 27 11.94 -4.32 14.48
C HIS A 27 10.97 -3.97 15.60
N ARG A 28 11.29 -4.42 16.84
CA ARG A 28 10.60 -3.98 18.06
C ARG A 28 11.14 -2.65 18.53
N TYR A 29 10.24 -1.76 18.96
CA TYR A 29 10.59 -0.46 19.51
C TYR A 29 9.99 -0.29 20.92
N ILE A 30 10.86 -0.34 21.94
CA ILE A 30 10.45 -0.22 23.36
C ILE A 30 9.78 1.12 23.68
N SER A 31 10.14 2.18 22.97
CA SER A 31 9.47 3.49 23.09
C SER A 31 8.02 3.43 22.61
N LEU A 32 7.74 2.68 21.53
CA LEU A 32 6.38 2.46 21.05
C LEU A 32 5.59 1.50 21.97
N ASP A 33 6.24 0.51 22.60
CA ASP A 33 5.59 -0.33 23.61
C ASP A 33 4.97 0.55 24.72
N LYS A 34 5.76 1.50 25.21
CA LYS A 34 5.34 2.44 26.27
C LYS A 34 4.27 3.42 25.80
N LEU A 35 4.42 3.95 24.59
CA LEU A 35 3.47 4.89 23.97
C LEU A 35 2.07 4.28 23.86
N LEU A 36 2.00 3.01 23.41
CA LEU A 36 0.76 2.31 23.15
C LEU A 36 0.25 1.48 24.34
N GLY A 37 1.04 1.30 25.41
CA GLY A 37 0.72 0.43 26.52
C GLY A 37 0.62 -1.06 26.13
N ALA A 38 1.22 -1.45 25.02
CA ALA A 38 1.22 -2.80 24.49
C ALA A 38 2.32 -3.66 25.14
N GLU A 39 2.22 -5.00 25.04
CA GLU A 39 3.30 -5.92 25.45
C GLU A 39 4.56 -5.72 24.59
N ALA A 40 4.37 -5.64 23.29
CA ALA A 40 5.44 -5.41 22.34
C ALA A 40 4.90 -4.81 21.04
N VAL A 41 5.57 -3.77 20.53
CA VAL A 41 5.24 -3.11 19.26
C VAL A 41 6.38 -3.29 18.27
N TYR A 42 6.05 -3.90 17.16
CA TYR A 42 6.96 -4.11 16.04
C TYR A 42 6.55 -3.25 14.86
N VAL A 43 7.51 -2.81 14.08
CA VAL A 43 7.29 -2.11 12.81
C VAL A 43 7.83 -2.97 11.67
N LYS A 44 6.98 -3.29 10.69
CA LYS A 44 7.38 -3.87 9.41
C LYS A 44 7.78 -2.76 8.46
N HIS A 45 9.07 -2.67 8.15
CA HIS A 45 9.68 -1.55 7.43
C HIS A 45 9.60 -1.69 5.91
N GLU A 46 8.39 -1.60 5.33
CA GLU A 46 8.24 -1.60 3.87
C GLU A 46 8.77 -0.33 3.19
N ASN A 47 9.04 0.74 3.95
CA ASN A 47 9.82 1.89 3.52
C ASN A 47 11.29 1.56 3.16
N HIS A 48 11.81 0.42 3.58
CA HIS A 48 13.15 -0.07 3.22
C HIS A 48 13.20 -0.90 1.92
N GLN A 49 12.09 -1.02 1.20
CA GLN A 49 12.14 -1.56 -0.16
C GLN A 49 12.93 -0.63 -1.09
N ARG A 50 13.47 -1.18 -2.19
CA ARG A 50 14.26 -0.43 -3.20
C ARG A 50 13.53 0.81 -3.74
N LEU A 51 12.20 0.75 -3.82
CA LEU A 51 11.36 1.87 -4.25
C LEU A 51 10.74 2.64 -3.08
N GLY A 52 11.21 2.40 -1.87
CA GLY A 52 10.68 3.05 -0.68
C GLY A 52 9.25 2.66 -0.31
N ALA A 53 8.65 1.59 -0.87
CA ALA A 53 7.28 1.18 -0.58
C ALA A 53 6.98 -0.28 -0.94
N PHE A 54 6.00 -0.88 -0.27
CA PHE A 54 5.58 -2.28 -0.41
C PHE A 54 5.04 -2.66 -1.80
N LYS A 55 4.55 -1.69 -2.56
CA LYS A 55 3.85 -1.92 -3.83
C LYS A 55 4.68 -2.70 -4.86
N MET A 56 6.00 -2.59 -4.82
CA MET A 56 6.87 -3.31 -5.75
C MET A 56 6.73 -4.84 -5.67
N ARG A 57 6.36 -5.38 -4.50
CA ARG A 57 6.09 -6.83 -4.32
C ARG A 57 5.00 -7.30 -5.27
N GLY A 58 3.92 -6.53 -5.36
CA GLY A 58 2.80 -6.81 -6.26
C GLY A 58 3.17 -6.66 -7.73
N GLY A 59 3.83 -5.54 -8.10
CA GLY A 59 4.23 -5.28 -9.50
C GLY A 59 5.13 -6.38 -10.06
N ILE A 60 6.15 -6.79 -9.32
CA ILE A 60 7.04 -7.91 -9.72
C ILE A 60 6.24 -9.20 -9.86
N ASN A 61 5.40 -9.55 -8.86
CA ASN A 61 4.62 -10.79 -8.94
C ASN A 61 3.67 -10.81 -10.13
N LEU A 62 3.00 -9.70 -10.44
CA LEU A 62 2.08 -9.63 -11.58
C LEU A 62 2.83 -9.76 -12.91
N ILE A 63 3.83 -8.91 -13.13
CA ILE A 63 4.53 -8.84 -14.42
C ILE A 63 5.33 -10.11 -14.70
N SER A 64 5.89 -10.77 -13.68
CA SER A 64 6.60 -12.04 -13.84
C SER A 64 5.74 -13.15 -14.46
N GLN A 65 4.43 -13.08 -14.31
CA GLN A 65 3.47 -14.09 -14.80
C GLN A 65 2.92 -13.79 -16.20
N MET A 66 3.27 -12.65 -16.79
CA MET A 66 2.80 -12.28 -18.10
C MET A 66 3.42 -13.17 -19.20
N SER A 67 2.61 -13.56 -20.17
CA SER A 67 3.06 -14.32 -21.34
C SER A 67 4.02 -13.49 -22.20
N ALA A 68 4.83 -14.15 -23.03
CA ALA A 68 5.73 -13.49 -23.97
C ALA A 68 4.98 -12.49 -24.89
N LYS A 69 3.74 -12.84 -25.30
CA LYS A 69 2.90 -11.98 -26.12
C LYS A 69 2.46 -10.71 -25.40
N GLU A 70 2.09 -10.81 -24.12
CA GLU A 70 1.74 -9.65 -23.28
C GLU A 70 2.96 -8.78 -23.02
N ARG A 71 4.11 -9.40 -22.71
CA ARG A 71 5.36 -8.66 -22.50
C ARG A 71 5.78 -7.85 -23.73
N ALA A 72 5.65 -8.42 -24.92
CA ALA A 72 5.98 -7.73 -26.17
C ALA A 72 5.09 -6.51 -26.44
N ARG A 73 3.87 -6.47 -25.91
CA ARG A 73 2.96 -5.32 -26.04
C ARG A 73 3.26 -4.21 -25.03
N GLY A 74 3.74 -4.56 -23.85
CA GLY A 74 3.95 -3.62 -22.74
C GLY A 74 2.73 -3.46 -21.84
N VAL A 75 2.87 -2.60 -20.84
CA VAL A 75 1.87 -2.33 -19.81
C VAL A 75 1.55 -0.85 -19.69
N ALA A 76 0.34 -0.53 -19.28
CA ALA A 76 -0.08 0.83 -18.95
C ALA A 76 -0.77 0.86 -17.58
N THR A 77 -0.59 1.93 -16.82
CA THR A 77 -1.30 2.17 -15.57
C THR A 77 -1.46 3.67 -15.33
N ALA A 78 -2.43 4.07 -14.51
CA ALA A 78 -2.55 5.43 -14.01
C ALA A 78 -2.17 5.47 -12.53
N SER A 79 -1.13 6.22 -12.18
CA SER A 79 -0.72 6.46 -10.79
C SER A 79 0.41 7.47 -10.72
N SER A 80 0.27 8.50 -9.91
CA SER A 80 1.34 9.45 -9.58
C SER A 80 2.23 9.01 -8.41
N GLY A 81 1.95 7.85 -7.78
CA GLY A 81 2.60 7.42 -6.55
C GLY A 81 3.32 6.06 -6.64
N ASN A 82 3.33 5.34 -5.52
CA ASN A 82 4.07 4.08 -5.33
C ASN A 82 3.66 2.96 -6.30
N HIS A 83 2.41 2.95 -6.79
CA HIS A 83 1.96 1.95 -7.76
C HIS A 83 2.60 2.20 -9.14
N GLY A 84 2.62 3.45 -9.63
CA GLY A 84 3.27 3.80 -10.90
C GLY A 84 4.74 3.40 -10.91
N GLN A 85 5.49 3.74 -9.84
CA GLN A 85 6.89 3.33 -9.67
C GLN A 85 7.04 1.79 -9.64
N SER A 86 6.12 1.09 -8.97
CA SER A 86 6.12 -0.38 -8.90
C SER A 86 5.99 -1.02 -10.28
N ILE A 87 5.09 -0.53 -11.11
CA ILE A 87 4.88 -1.05 -12.47
C ILE A 87 6.04 -0.67 -13.39
N ALA A 88 6.54 0.58 -13.31
CA ALA A 88 7.73 1.01 -14.05
C ALA A 88 8.95 0.13 -13.74
N TYR A 89 9.23 -0.10 -12.46
CA TYR A 89 10.32 -0.96 -12.04
C TYR A 89 10.14 -2.41 -12.51
N ALA A 90 8.98 -2.99 -12.28
CA ALA A 90 8.72 -4.36 -12.68
C ALA A 90 8.85 -4.53 -14.21
N ALA A 91 8.33 -3.60 -14.99
CA ALA A 91 8.48 -3.61 -16.44
C ALA A 91 9.95 -3.53 -16.86
N SER A 92 10.74 -2.65 -16.25
CA SER A 92 12.18 -2.53 -16.47
C SER A 92 12.93 -3.85 -16.19
N VAL A 93 12.62 -4.51 -15.05
CA VAL A 93 13.23 -5.82 -14.68
C VAL A 93 12.97 -6.89 -15.73
N PHE A 94 11.80 -6.90 -16.36
CA PHE A 94 11.42 -7.91 -17.35
C PHE A 94 11.57 -7.43 -18.81
N GLY A 95 12.25 -6.29 -19.04
CA GLY A 95 12.54 -5.76 -20.37
C GLY A 95 11.29 -5.35 -21.16
N MET A 96 10.29 -4.80 -20.46
CA MET A 96 9.00 -4.40 -21.03
C MET A 96 8.87 -2.89 -21.12
N LYS A 97 8.07 -2.42 -22.07
CA LYS A 97 7.61 -1.03 -22.10
C LYS A 97 6.56 -0.82 -20.99
N ALA A 98 6.69 0.28 -20.23
CA ALA A 98 5.69 0.76 -19.30
C ALA A 98 5.26 2.18 -19.66
N VAL A 99 3.96 2.43 -19.66
CA VAL A 99 3.36 3.76 -19.85
C VAL A 99 2.57 4.12 -18.58
N VAL A 100 2.91 5.24 -17.96
CA VAL A 100 2.26 5.68 -16.72
C VAL A 100 1.57 7.02 -16.93
N GLY A 101 0.26 7.05 -16.72
CA GLY A 101 -0.54 8.28 -16.77
C GLY A 101 -0.57 8.98 -15.42
N VAL A 102 -0.37 10.29 -15.47
CA VAL A 102 -0.41 11.16 -14.29
C VAL A 102 -1.18 12.46 -14.61
N PRO A 103 -1.79 13.13 -13.61
CA PRO A 103 -2.35 14.47 -13.80
C PRO A 103 -1.26 15.48 -14.20
N GLU A 104 -1.67 16.61 -14.83
CA GLU A 104 -0.75 17.69 -15.24
C GLU A 104 0.06 18.26 -14.08
N ASN A 105 -0.52 18.30 -12.89
CA ASN A 105 0.08 18.84 -11.66
C ASN A 105 0.74 17.77 -10.79
N ALA A 106 1.05 16.58 -11.32
CA ALA A 106 1.71 15.52 -10.57
C ALA A 106 3.07 15.98 -9.99
N ASN A 107 3.43 15.45 -8.82
CA ASN A 107 4.68 15.78 -8.14
C ASN A 107 5.89 15.46 -9.05
N PRO A 108 6.73 16.47 -9.41
CA PRO A 108 7.83 16.29 -10.36
C PRO A 108 8.85 15.21 -9.92
N GLY A 109 9.14 15.11 -8.62
CA GLY A 109 10.09 14.12 -8.10
C GLY A 109 9.57 12.68 -8.24
N LYS A 110 8.26 12.46 -8.13
CA LYS A 110 7.64 11.15 -8.37
C LYS A 110 7.60 10.81 -9.86
N VAL A 111 7.35 11.80 -10.72
CA VAL A 111 7.43 11.66 -12.18
C VAL A 111 8.86 11.30 -12.59
N GLU A 112 9.86 12.04 -12.11
CA GLU A 112 11.26 11.77 -12.37
C GLU A 112 11.68 10.36 -11.93
N SER A 113 11.19 9.89 -10.78
CA SER A 113 11.43 8.52 -10.32
C SER A 113 10.92 7.48 -11.32
N MET A 114 9.73 7.67 -11.91
CA MET A 114 9.18 6.76 -12.92
C MET A 114 9.97 6.82 -14.24
N LEU A 115 10.38 8.01 -14.68
CA LEU A 115 11.24 8.20 -15.86
C LEU A 115 12.60 7.52 -15.67
N ASN A 116 13.21 7.65 -14.49
CA ASN A 116 14.49 7.01 -14.15
C ASN A 116 14.39 5.47 -14.11
N LEU A 117 13.20 4.93 -13.90
CA LEU A 117 12.89 3.50 -13.99
C LEU A 117 12.60 3.04 -15.44
N GLY A 118 12.66 3.97 -16.43
CA GLY A 118 12.49 3.68 -17.85
C GLY A 118 11.04 3.68 -18.33
N ALA A 119 10.10 4.19 -17.55
CA ALA A 119 8.72 4.34 -17.98
C ALA A 119 8.56 5.59 -18.88
N GLU A 120 7.64 5.51 -19.83
CA GLU A 120 7.05 6.67 -20.49
C GLU A 120 5.97 7.27 -19.58
N VAL A 121 6.05 8.57 -19.29
CA VAL A 121 5.05 9.24 -18.45
C VAL A 121 4.23 10.18 -19.31
N ILE A 122 2.91 10.03 -19.25
CA ILE A 122 1.95 10.86 -19.99
C ILE A 122 1.18 11.72 -18.98
N HIS A 123 1.32 13.04 -19.14
CA HIS A 123 0.52 14.01 -18.38
C HIS A 123 -0.81 14.22 -19.08
N HIS A 124 -1.91 14.10 -18.36
CA HIS A 124 -3.26 14.31 -18.92
C HIS A 124 -4.27 14.69 -17.85
N GLY A 125 -5.00 15.78 -18.09
CA GLY A 125 -6.07 16.26 -17.23
C GLY A 125 -5.62 16.90 -15.93
N ALA A 126 -6.56 17.53 -15.23
CA ALA A 126 -6.30 18.21 -13.96
C ALA A 126 -6.35 17.23 -12.77
N PHE A 127 -7.07 16.10 -12.91
CA PHE A 127 -7.35 15.13 -11.85
C PHE A 127 -6.96 13.71 -12.25
N PHE A 128 -6.77 12.88 -11.24
CA PHE A 128 -6.39 11.48 -11.41
C PHE A 128 -7.35 10.68 -12.31
N ASP A 129 -8.66 10.91 -12.18
CA ASP A 129 -9.66 10.16 -12.96
C ASP A 129 -9.60 10.48 -14.46
N GLU A 130 -9.24 11.70 -14.83
CA GLU A 130 -9.02 12.09 -16.23
C GLU A 130 -7.80 11.40 -16.81
N ALA A 131 -6.67 11.40 -16.08
CA ALA A 131 -5.48 10.66 -16.47
C ALA A 131 -5.77 9.16 -16.59
N LYS A 132 -6.51 8.57 -15.66
CA LYS A 132 -6.92 7.17 -15.68
C LYS A 132 -7.77 6.84 -16.90
N ALA A 133 -8.81 7.62 -17.17
CA ALA A 133 -9.68 7.40 -18.33
C ALA A 133 -8.90 7.48 -19.65
N HIS A 134 -8.01 8.48 -19.79
CA HIS A 134 -7.16 8.62 -20.96
C HIS A 134 -6.25 7.41 -21.14
N LEU A 135 -5.58 6.95 -20.09
CA LEU A 135 -4.70 5.78 -20.16
C LEU A 135 -5.43 4.47 -20.46
N GLN A 136 -6.67 4.32 -20.02
CA GLN A 136 -7.48 3.15 -20.37
C GLN A 136 -7.83 3.12 -21.86
N ILE A 137 -8.12 4.28 -22.47
CA ILE A 137 -8.36 4.41 -23.90
C ILE A 137 -7.07 4.09 -24.68
N LEU A 138 -5.97 4.77 -24.34
CA LEU A 138 -4.67 4.59 -24.97
C LEU A 138 -4.20 3.11 -24.88
N ALA A 139 -4.35 2.47 -23.73
CA ALA A 139 -3.99 1.08 -23.55
C ALA A 139 -4.77 0.14 -24.49
N LYS A 140 -6.04 0.44 -24.74
CA LYS A 140 -6.87 -0.32 -25.69
C LYS A 140 -6.44 -0.09 -27.15
N GLU A 141 -6.14 1.16 -27.52
CA GLU A 141 -5.73 1.53 -28.88
C GLU A 141 -4.36 0.96 -29.25
N GLU A 142 -3.39 1.08 -28.34
CA GLU A 142 -2.01 0.62 -28.52
C GLU A 142 -1.80 -0.87 -28.17
N GLY A 143 -2.80 -1.51 -27.57
CA GLY A 143 -2.77 -2.90 -27.18
C GLY A 143 -1.95 -3.20 -25.92
N TYR A 144 -1.65 -2.19 -25.09
CA TYR A 144 -1.02 -2.40 -23.78
C TYR A 144 -1.98 -3.15 -22.83
N ARG A 145 -1.42 -3.95 -21.92
CA ARG A 145 -2.21 -4.42 -20.78
C ARG A 145 -2.35 -3.28 -19.77
N TYR A 146 -3.58 -2.78 -19.61
CA TYR A 146 -3.86 -1.87 -18.51
C TYR A 146 -3.83 -2.64 -17.18
N ILE A 147 -3.06 -2.15 -16.20
CA ILE A 147 -2.96 -2.71 -14.84
C ILE A 147 -3.70 -1.78 -13.89
N ASP A 148 -4.79 -2.29 -13.32
CA ASP A 148 -5.53 -1.57 -12.26
C ASP A 148 -4.71 -1.55 -10.97
N PRO A 149 -4.62 -0.42 -10.24
CA PRO A 149 -3.80 -0.33 -9.03
C PRO A 149 -4.29 -1.19 -7.85
N VAL A 150 -5.50 -1.76 -7.94
CA VAL A 150 -6.15 -2.46 -6.82
C VAL A 150 -6.79 -3.78 -7.25
N ASN A 151 -7.63 -3.78 -8.31
CA ASN A 151 -8.42 -4.95 -8.74
C ASN A 151 -7.60 -6.00 -9.52
N GLU A 152 -6.40 -6.32 -9.03
CA GLU A 152 -5.50 -7.32 -9.63
C GLU A 152 -5.12 -8.38 -8.58
N PRO A 153 -5.66 -9.60 -8.66
CA PRO A 153 -5.35 -10.65 -7.68
C PRO A 153 -3.86 -10.92 -7.51
N GLN A 154 -3.08 -10.82 -8.60
CA GLN A 154 -1.64 -11.01 -8.57
C GLN A 154 -0.90 -9.90 -7.80
N LEU A 155 -1.41 -8.65 -7.83
CA LEU A 155 -0.88 -7.58 -6.98
C LEU A 155 -1.13 -7.90 -5.52
N ILE A 156 -2.35 -8.31 -5.17
CA ILE A 156 -2.74 -8.66 -3.79
C ILE A 156 -1.90 -9.83 -3.27
N ALA A 157 -1.73 -10.90 -4.06
CA ALA A 157 -0.89 -12.03 -3.69
C ALA A 157 0.58 -11.62 -3.47
N GLY A 158 1.12 -10.77 -4.35
CA GLY A 158 2.48 -10.27 -4.22
C GLY A 158 2.70 -9.45 -2.95
N VAL A 159 1.81 -8.52 -2.62
CA VAL A 159 1.94 -7.70 -1.41
C VAL A 159 1.68 -8.51 -0.14
N GLY A 160 0.85 -9.54 -0.16
CA GLY A 160 0.64 -10.44 0.98
C GLY A 160 1.93 -11.08 1.52
N THR A 161 2.99 -11.11 0.72
CA THR A 161 4.28 -11.71 1.12
C THR A 161 4.95 -10.99 2.30
N TYR A 162 4.70 -9.68 2.53
CA TYR A 162 5.23 -9.04 3.73
C TYR A 162 4.61 -9.60 5.02
N THR A 163 3.37 -10.06 4.95
CA THR A 163 2.70 -10.69 6.10
C THR A 163 3.21 -12.11 6.35
N LEU A 164 3.58 -12.86 5.29
CA LEU A 164 4.32 -14.12 5.48
C LEU A 164 5.62 -13.88 6.25
N GLU A 165 6.41 -12.87 5.84
CA GLU A 165 7.65 -12.51 6.52
C GLU A 165 7.40 -12.14 8.00
N ILE A 166 6.30 -11.43 8.31
CA ILE A 166 5.91 -11.12 9.69
C ILE A 166 5.66 -12.40 10.49
N LEU A 167 4.85 -13.33 9.96
CA LEU A 167 4.48 -14.55 10.69
C LEU A 167 5.63 -15.56 10.78
N GLU A 168 6.60 -15.52 9.87
CA GLU A 168 7.85 -16.26 9.99
C GLU A 168 8.73 -15.73 11.13
N ASP A 169 8.79 -14.39 11.32
CA ASP A 169 9.63 -13.74 12.32
C ASP A 169 8.92 -13.62 13.70
N LEU A 170 7.58 -13.51 13.71
CA LEU A 170 6.74 -13.31 14.89
C LEU A 170 5.44 -14.14 14.77
N PRO A 171 5.49 -15.49 14.95
CA PRO A 171 4.33 -16.36 14.74
C PRO A 171 3.22 -16.18 15.79
N ASP A 172 3.52 -15.54 16.91
CA ASP A 172 2.61 -15.29 18.03
C ASP A 172 2.13 -13.83 18.12
N VAL A 173 2.11 -13.11 16.97
CA VAL A 173 1.51 -11.77 16.88
C VAL A 173 0.01 -11.81 17.15
N ASP A 174 -0.50 -10.85 17.92
CA ASP A 174 -1.93 -10.73 18.22
C ASP A 174 -2.66 -9.81 17.21
N VAL A 175 -2.02 -8.70 16.82
CA VAL A 175 -2.66 -7.64 16.02
C VAL A 175 -1.72 -7.14 14.93
N ILE A 176 -2.22 -7.04 13.71
CA ILE A 176 -1.52 -6.39 12.58
C ILE A 176 -2.34 -5.17 12.15
N ILE A 177 -1.76 -3.98 12.16
CA ILE A 177 -2.42 -2.73 11.78
C ILE A 177 -1.88 -2.26 10.43
N VAL A 178 -2.78 -2.11 9.45
CA VAL A 178 -2.44 -1.92 8.03
C VAL A 178 -3.06 -0.65 7.46
N PRO A 179 -2.29 0.24 6.82
CA PRO A 179 -2.84 1.36 6.08
C PRO A 179 -3.67 0.90 4.87
N ILE A 180 -4.83 1.53 4.66
CA ILE A 180 -5.75 1.22 3.57
C ILE A 180 -5.96 2.45 2.67
N GLY A 181 -5.44 2.36 1.43
CA GLY A 181 -5.92 3.15 0.31
C GLY A 181 -6.98 2.34 -0.44
N GLY A 182 -6.64 1.72 -1.58
CA GLY A 182 -7.54 0.78 -2.27
C GLY A 182 -7.67 -0.61 -1.62
N GLY A 183 -6.90 -0.92 -0.59
CA GLY A 183 -7.07 -2.13 0.21
C GLY A 183 -6.16 -3.33 -0.16
N SER A 184 -5.34 -3.26 -1.21
CA SER A 184 -4.51 -4.42 -1.62
C SER A 184 -3.57 -4.94 -0.52
N GLY A 185 -2.96 -4.03 0.28
CA GLY A 185 -2.09 -4.40 1.40
C GLY A 185 -2.84 -5.13 2.50
N ALA A 186 -3.96 -4.57 2.95
CA ALA A 186 -4.80 -5.16 3.99
C ALA A 186 -5.43 -6.49 3.54
N SER A 187 -5.89 -6.58 2.28
CA SER A 187 -6.40 -7.85 1.71
C SER A 187 -5.33 -8.94 1.73
N GLY A 188 -4.09 -8.61 1.31
CA GLY A 188 -2.97 -9.55 1.40
C GLY A 188 -2.67 -9.97 2.83
N ALA A 189 -2.73 -9.03 3.79
CA ALA A 189 -2.55 -9.32 5.21
C ALA A 189 -3.64 -10.23 5.77
N CYS A 190 -4.90 -9.95 5.44
CA CYS A 190 -6.05 -10.78 5.84
C CYS A 190 -5.91 -12.21 5.33
N ILE A 191 -5.66 -12.39 4.02
CA ILE A 191 -5.50 -13.72 3.42
C ILE A 191 -4.44 -14.53 4.16
N VAL A 192 -3.29 -13.96 4.43
CA VAL A 192 -2.19 -14.67 5.09
C VAL A 192 -2.49 -14.92 6.56
N ALA A 193 -2.85 -13.88 7.30
CA ALA A 193 -3.10 -13.98 8.74
C ALA A 193 -4.23 -14.97 9.03
N LYS A 194 -5.38 -14.85 8.36
CA LYS A 194 -6.55 -15.71 8.63
C LYS A 194 -6.35 -17.15 8.18
N SER A 195 -5.56 -17.38 7.12
CA SER A 195 -5.23 -18.73 6.68
C SER A 195 -4.27 -19.46 7.62
N ILE A 196 -3.34 -18.74 8.28
CA ILE A 196 -2.32 -19.35 9.17
C ILE A 196 -2.84 -19.41 10.61
N ASN A 197 -3.38 -18.31 11.12
CA ASN A 197 -3.95 -18.25 12.46
C ASN A 197 -5.14 -17.25 12.48
N PRO A 198 -6.39 -17.75 12.42
CA PRO A 198 -7.58 -16.89 12.38
C PRO A 198 -7.79 -16.03 13.65
N LYS A 199 -7.03 -16.27 14.74
CA LYS A 199 -7.08 -15.45 15.95
C LYS A 199 -6.32 -14.14 15.82
N ILE A 200 -5.39 -14.02 14.86
CA ILE A 200 -4.68 -12.77 14.58
C ILE A 200 -5.69 -11.75 14.10
N LYS A 201 -5.75 -10.60 14.77
CA LYS A 201 -6.59 -9.50 14.33
C LYS A 201 -5.87 -8.65 13.28
N VAL A 202 -6.55 -8.35 12.19
CA VAL A 202 -6.10 -7.42 11.17
C VAL A 202 -6.99 -6.19 11.22
N ILE A 203 -6.39 -5.03 11.52
CA ILE A 203 -7.10 -3.76 11.67
C ILE A 203 -6.67 -2.82 10.53
N GLY A 204 -7.64 -2.33 9.77
CA GLY A 204 -7.42 -1.35 8.71
C GLY A 204 -7.39 0.08 9.24
N VAL A 205 -6.60 0.95 8.59
CA VAL A 205 -6.58 2.38 8.89
C VAL A 205 -6.66 3.19 7.62
N GLN A 206 -7.63 4.12 7.53
CA GLN A 206 -7.80 5.03 6.39
C GLN A 206 -7.96 6.47 6.87
N SER A 207 -7.75 7.44 5.95
CA SER A 207 -8.00 8.84 6.24
C SER A 207 -9.51 9.13 6.31
N GLU A 208 -9.95 9.90 7.32
CA GLU A 208 -11.31 10.41 7.42
C GLU A 208 -11.63 11.46 6.34
N GLN A 209 -10.59 12.07 5.72
CA GLN A 209 -10.72 12.98 4.59
C GLN A 209 -10.88 12.26 3.23
N ALA A 210 -10.70 10.91 3.21
CA ALA A 210 -10.89 10.06 2.04
C ALA A 210 -11.44 8.66 2.44
N PRO A 211 -12.65 8.57 3.03
CA PRO A 211 -13.12 7.37 3.73
C PRO A 211 -13.84 6.35 2.83
N ALA A 212 -13.69 6.42 1.49
CA ALA A 212 -14.51 5.62 0.57
C ALA A 212 -14.42 4.11 0.81
N VAL A 213 -13.24 3.57 1.14
CA VAL A 213 -13.09 2.13 1.39
C VAL A 213 -13.65 1.72 2.75
N TYR A 214 -13.51 2.57 3.78
CA TYR A 214 -14.16 2.38 5.07
C TYR A 214 -15.68 2.35 4.94
N LEU A 215 -16.25 3.30 4.21
CA LEU A 215 -17.70 3.36 3.98
C LEU A 215 -18.16 2.13 3.20
N SER A 216 -17.44 1.74 2.16
CA SER A 216 -17.75 0.54 1.38
C SER A 216 -17.70 -0.73 2.24
N TRP A 217 -16.71 -0.87 3.11
CA TRP A 217 -16.59 -1.99 4.04
C TRP A 217 -17.77 -2.03 5.04
N LYS A 218 -18.16 -0.87 5.54
CA LYS A 218 -19.25 -0.74 6.51
C LYS A 218 -20.62 -1.05 5.91
N GLU A 219 -20.87 -0.58 4.68
CA GLU A 219 -22.15 -0.78 3.98
C GLU A 219 -22.21 -2.14 3.25
N GLY A 220 -21.06 -2.79 3.01
CA GLY A 220 -20.98 -4.05 2.25
C GLY A 220 -21.13 -3.87 0.73
N GLU A 221 -21.09 -2.64 0.22
CA GLU A 221 -21.17 -2.29 -1.20
C GLU A 221 -20.21 -1.15 -1.54
N ILE A 222 -19.94 -0.95 -2.83
CA ILE A 222 -19.03 0.12 -3.27
C ILE A 222 -19.68 1.48 -3.04
N VAL A 223 -19.00 2.31 -2.23
CA VAL A 223 -19.40 3.69 -1.92
C VAL A 223 -18.33 4.65 -2.47
N GLU A 224 -18.78 5.75 -3.06
CA GLU A 224 -17.94 6.87 -3.44
C GLU A 224 -17.94 7.93 -2.33
N ALA A 225 -16.78 8.56 -2.11
CA ALA A 225 -16.62 9.61 -1.11
C ALA A 225 -15.58 10.65 -1.57
N PRO A 226 -15.57 11.86 -1.00
CA PRO A 226 -14.54 12.86 -1.29
C PRO A 226 -13.14 12.31 -1.02
N MET A 227 -12.18 12.73 -1.85
CA MET A 227 -10.76 12.36 -1.77
C MET A 227 -9.93 13.63 -1.48
N ARG A 228 -9.90 14.06 -0.22
CA ARG A 228 -9.31 15.34 0.20
C ARG A 228 -8.06 15.18 1.08
N SER A 229 -7.63 13.95 1.36
CA SER A 229 -6.44 13.70 2.18
C SER A 229 -5.15 14.04 1.44
N HIS A 230 -4.19 14.63 2.14
CA HIS A 230 -2.83 14.81 1.63
C HIS A 230 -2.00 13.50 1.74
N ALA A 231 -2.48 12.50 2.44
CA ALA A 231 -1.89 11.17 2.45
C ALA A 231 -2.22 10.42 1.14
N GLU A 232 -1.50 10.74 0.06
CA GLU A 232 -1.77 10.26 -1.31
C GLU A 232 -1.98 8.74 -1.41
N GLY A 233 -1.23 7.95 -0.62
CA GLY A 233 -1.36 6.49 -0.61
C GLY A 233 -2.66 5.97 0.00
N LEU A 234 -3.41 6.82 0.74
CA LEU A 234 -4.71 6.51 1.33
C LEU A 234 -5.87 7.23 0.62
N ALA A 235 -5.57 8.22 -0.23
CA ALA A 235 -6.56 9.02 -0.90
C ALA A 235 -7.19 8.24 -2.07
N THR A 236 -8.33 7.62 -1.82
CA THR A 236 -9.15 6.93 -2.83
C THR A 236 -10.59 7.42 -2.77
N GLY A 237 -11.18 7.68 -3.93
CA GLY A 237 -12.54 8.21 -4.04
C GLY A 237 -13.64 7.15 -4.09
N SER A 238 -13.27 5.86 -4.17
CA SER A 238 -14.21 4.74 -4.29
C SER A 238 -13.65 3.48 -3.66
N GLY A 239 -14.53 2.55 -3.29
CA GLY A 239 -14.17 1.16 -3.00
C GLY A 239 -13.80 0.37 -4.27
N TYR A 240 -13.25 -0.82 -4.08
CA TYR A 240 -12.85 -1.74 -5.15
C TYR A 240 -13.38 -3.14 -4.86
N GLN A 241 -14.06 -3.75 -5.84
CA GLN A 241 -14.80 -4.99 -5.59
C GLN A 241 -13.93 -6.12 -5.04
N THR A 242 -12.76 -6.37 -5.65
CA THR A 242 -11.89 -7.48 -5.22
C THR A 242 -11.40 -7.33 -3.78
N THR A 243 -11.02 -6.11 -3.36
CA THR A 243 -10.57 -5.87 -1.98
C THR A 243 -11.74 -5.77 -1.02
N LEU A 244 -12.89 -5.24 -1.45
CA LEU A 244 -14.09 -5.19 -0.63
C LEU A 244 -14.56 -6.58 -0.22
N ASP A 245 -14.65 -7.51 -1.18
CA ASP A 245 -15.05 -8.90 -0.90
C ASP A 245 -14.16 -9.54 0.18
N ILE A 246 -12.84 -9.32 0.09
CA ILE A 246 -11.87 -9.87 1.07
C ILE A 246 -11.99 -9.18 2.42
N LEU A 247 -12.04 -7.83 2.42
CA LEU A 247 -12.05 -7.05 3.66
C LEU A 247 -13.35 -7.23 4.44
N THR A 248 -14.49 -7.33 3.76
CA THR A 248 -15.80 -7.57 4.40
C THR A 248 -15.83 -8.92 5.12
N GLU A 249 -15.15 -9.93 4.55
CA GLU A 249 -15.11 -11.27 5.15
C GLU A 249 -14.07 -11.40 6.27
N GLN A 250 -12.88 -10.74 6.13
CA GLN A 250 -11.68 -11.13 6.88
C GLN A 250 -11.07 -10.02 7.73
N LEU A 251 -11.43 -8.74 7.51
CA LEU A 251 -10.92 -7.64 8.32
C LEU A 251 -11.69 -7.58 9.66
N ASP A 252 -10.96 -7.49 10.78
CA ASP A 252 -11.59 -7.53 12.11
C ASP A 252 -12.11 -6.16 12.56
N ASP A 253 -11.45 -5.07 12.15
CA ASP A 253 -11.85 -3.70 12.51
C ASP A 253 -11.27 -2.68 11.53
N PHE A 254 -11.85 -1.48 11.51
CA PHE A 254 -11.42 -0.43 10.61
C PHE A 254 -11.48 0.94 11.29
N VAL A 255 -10.34 1.62 11.39
CA VAL A 255 -10.16 2.89 12.10
C VAL A 255 -9.99 4.03 11.09
N LEU A 256 -10.69 5.12 11.29
CA LEU A 256 -10.44 6.37 10.57
C LEU A 256 -9.53 7.28 11.40
N VAL A 257 -8.58 7.92 10.74
CA VAL A 257 -7.65 8.90 11.31
C VAL A 257 -7.67 10.18 10.49
N SER A 258 -7.46 11.32 11.13
CA SER A 258 -7.32 12.60 10.43
C SER A 258 -5.93 12.74 9.80
N ASP A 259 -5.82 13.68 8.87
CA ASP A 259 -4.54 14.03 8.29
C ASP A 259 -3.55 14.57 9.33
N ASP A 260 -4.05 15.30 10.35
CA ASP A 260 -3.25 15.81 11.47
C ASP A 260 -2.75 14.66 12.37
N GLU A 261 -3.56 13.64 12.65
CA GLU A 261 -3.13 12.43 13.37
C GLU A 261 -2.02 11.67 12.59
N MET A 262 -2.08 11.67 11.25
CA MET A 262 -1.02 11.09 10.42
C MET A 262 0.26 11.93 10.43
N ASP A 263 0.16 13.27 10.38
CA ASP A 263 1.28 14.19 10.54
C ASP A 263 2.02 13.90 11.86
N GLN A 264 1.30 13.84 12.97
CA GLN A 264 1.85 13.49 14.28
C GLN A 264 2.51 12.12 14.29
N ALA A 265 1.92 11.13 13.62
CA ALA A 265 2.49 9.80 13.53
C ALA A 265 3.79 9.74 12.70
N VAL A 266 3.97 10.62 11.69
CA VAL A 266 5.26 10.76 11.00
C VAL A 266 6.34 11.25 11.97
N ILE A 267 6.04 12.27 12.79
CA ILE A 267 6.96 12.77 13.82
C ILE A 267 7.27 11.66 14.84
N LEU A 268 6.25 10.98 15.35
CA LEU A 268 6.45 9.87 16.28
C LEU A 268 7.34 8.76 15.72
N HIS A 269 7.22 8.45 14.42
CA HIS A 269 8.14 7.51 13.78
C HIS A 269 9.57 8.04 13.71
N LEU A 270 9.77 9.31 13.36
CA LEU A 270 11.12 9.92 13.35
C LEU A 270 11.77 9.85 14.74
N GLU A 271 11.04 10.21 15.79
CA GLU A 271 11.55 10.24 17.16
C GLU A 271 11.80 8.84 17.73
N ASN A 272 10.90 7.88 17.49
CA ASN A 272 10.92 6.57 18.14
C ASN A 272 11.60 5.47 17.33
N THR A 273 11.60 5.59 16.01
CA THR A 273 12.15 4.55 15.11
C THR A 273 13.36 5.04 14.32
N HIS A 274 13.61 6.35 14.29
CA HIS A 274 14.63 7.03 13.46
C HIS A 274 14.47 6.73 11.96
N ASN A 275 13.22 6.50 11.53
CA ASN A 275 12.85 6.20 10.16
C ASN A 275 11.91 7.26 9.60
N LEU A 276 12.19 7.70 8.37
CA LEU A 276 11.28 8.53 7.61
C LEU A 276 10.18 7.65 6.99
N THR A 277 8.93 8.09 7.15
CA THR A 277 7.77 7.50 6.51
C THR A 277 6.95 8.58 5.80
N GLU A 278 6.23 8.21 4.73
CA GLU A 278 5.18 9.07 4.19
C GLU A 278 3.91 9.01 5.06
N HIS A 279 2.99 9.97 4.91
CA HIS A 279 1.77 10.04 5.73
C HIS A 279 0.96 8.73 5.68
N ALA A 280 0.81 8.15 4.50
CA ALA A 280 0.17 6.85 4.34
C ALA A 280 0.89 5.72 5.09
N GLY A 281 2.22 5.77 5.16
CA GLY A 281 3.02 4.79 5.90
C GLY A 281 2.94 4.95 7.42
N ALA A 282 2.63 6.18 7.88
CA ALA A 282 2.46 6.49 9.30
C ALA A 282 1.05 6.15 9.84
N ALA A 283 0.07 5.97 8.97
CA ALA A 283 -1.32 5.77 9.35
C ALA A 283 -1.54 4.58 10.31
N SER A 284 -0.75 3.51 10.19
CA SER A 284 -0.83 2.37 11.12
C SER A 284 -0.51 2.79 12.56
N LEU A 285 0.47 3.67 12.77
CA LEU A 285 0.79 4.20 14.09
C LEU A 285 -0.27 5.19 14.58
N ALA A 286 -0.78 6.06 13.70
CA ALA A 286 -1.89 6.96 14.04
C ALA A 286 -3.12 6.17 14.51
N GLY A 287 -3.52 5.12 13.77
CA GLY A 287 -4.60 4.23 14.18
C GLY A 287 -4.32 3.52 15.51
N ALA A 288 -3.09 3.01 15.70
CA ALA A 288 -2.69 2.37 16.95
C ALA A 288 -2.79 3.32 18.16
N VAL A 289 -2.38 4.57 18.02
CA VAL A 289 -2.52 5.60 19.08
C VAL A 289 -4.00 5.82 19.42
N LYS A 290 -4.86 5.89 18.41
CA LYS A 290 -6.30 6.11 18.56
C LYS A 290 -7.02 4.98 19.32
N ILE A 291 -6.56 3.73 19.11
CA ILE A 291 -7.15 2.53 19.74
C ILE A 291 -6.26 1.91 20.83
N LYS A 292 -5.30 2.64 21.39
CA LYS A 292 -4.27 2.13 22.31
C LYS A 292 -4.81 1.29 23.47
N ASP A 293 -5.98 1.65 24.00
CA ASP A 293 -6.60 0.93 25.11
C ASP A 293 -7.00 -0.51 24.75
N GLN A 294 -7.22 -0.79 23.45
CA GLN A 294 -7.51 -2.13 22.92
C GLN A 294 -6.23 -2.95 22.68
N LEU A 295 -5.05 -2.32 22.73
CA LEU A 295 -3.74 -2.93 22.46
C LEU A 295 -3.01 -3.36 23.75
N ALA A 296 -3.55 -3.07 24.92
CA ALA A 296 -2.95 -3.44 26.20
C ALA A 296 -2.67 -4.95 26.29
N GLY A 297 -1.41 -5.30 26.62
CA GLY A 297 -0.95 -6.69 26.75
C GLY A 297 -0.93 -7.48 25.43
N LYS A 298 -0.90 -6.80 24.28
CA LYS A 298 -0.85 -7.41 22.94
C LYS A 298 0.52 -7.26 22.28
N LYS A 299 0.88 -8.23 21.44
CA LYS A 299 1.96 -8.11 20.47
C LYS A 299 1.40 -7.52 19.18
N VAL A 300 1.83 -6.31 18.85
CA VAL A 300 1.28 -5.52 17.75
C VAL A 300 2.32 -5.31 16.67
N VAL A 301 1.92 -5.50 15.41
CA VAL A 301 2.74 -5.14 14.24
C VAL A 301 2.10 -3.97 13.51
N LEU A 302 2.86 -2.91 13.32
CA LEU A 302 2.51 -1.74 12.52
C LEU A 302 3.16 -1.86 11.14
N ILE A 303 2.38 -1.71 10.06
CA ILE A 303 2.93 -1.69 8.71
C ILE A 303 3.34 -0.27 8.34
N MET A 304 4.65 0.01 8.30
CA MET A 304 5.20 1.23 7.69
C MET A 304 5.27 1.02 6.18
N SER A 305 4.18 1.31 5.49
CA SER A 305 3.94 0.87 4.13
C SER A 305 4.82 1.55 3.06
N GLY A 306 5.33 2.75 3.35
CA GLY A 306 6.21 3.49 2.46
C GLY A 306 6.86 4.70 3.14
N GLY A 307 7.93 5.21 2.50
CA GLY A 307 8.73 6.34 2.95
C GLY A 307 8.90 7.45 1.90
N ASN A 308 8.12 7.44 0.82
CA ASN A 308 8.24 8.37 -0.31
C ASN A 308 7.64 9.76 0.01
N LEU A 309 8.03 10.34 1.13
CA LEU A 309 7.71 11.71 1.54
C LEU A 309 8.61 12.70 0.79
N SER A 310 8.04 13.74 0.19
CA SER A 310 8.84 14.77 -0.46
C SER A 310 9.49 15.70 0.57
N MET A 311 10.62 16.34 0.20
CA MET A 311 11.29 17.31 1.06
C MET A 311 10.39 18.51 1.38
N GLN A 312 9.51 18.89 0.45
CA GLN A 312 8.53 19.95 0.67
C GLN A 312 7.51 19.56 1.75
N GLN A 313 6.93 18.34 1.64
CA GLN A 313 6.01 17.81 2.64
C GLN A 313 6.68 17.67 4.02
N LEU A 314 7.93 17.18 4.06
CA LEU A 314 8.68 17.09 5.31
C LEU A 314 8.88 18.46 5.95
N LYS A 315 9.25 19.48 5.15
CA LYS A 315 9.42 20.86 5.64
C LYS A 315 8.13 21.40 6.23
N GLU A 316 7.01 21.30 5.50
CA GLU A 316 5.70 21.78 5.95
C GLU A 316 5.26 21.08 7.26
N LEU A 317 5.50 19.78 7.35
CA LEU A 317 5.21 18.98 8.53
C LEU A 317 6.02 19.45 9.75
N LEU A 318 7.33 19.70 9.60
CA LEU A 318 8.18 20.18 10.68
C LEU A 318 7.81 21.60 11.10
N GLU A 319 7.53 22.50 10.15
CA GLU A 319 7.10 23.87 10.44
C GLU A 319 5.76 23.95 11.20
N LYS A 320 4.87 22.95 10.99
CA LYS A 320 3.56 22.89 11.63
C LYS A 320 3.60 22.26 13.03
N HIS A 321 4.49 21.30 13.29
CA HIS A 321 4.42 20.43 14.47
C HIS A 321 5.66 20.44 15.36
N VAL A 322 6.75 21.07 14.94
CA VAL A 322 8.02 21.19 15.69
C VAL A 322 8.41 22.66 15.83
#